data_e2fa051b3e6d555fff4e81986232375e
#
_entry.id   e2fa051b3e6d555fff4e81986232375e
#
_cell.length_a   1.000
_cell.length_b   1.000
_cell.length_c   1.000
_cell.angle_alpha   90.00
_cell.angle_beta   90.00
_cell.angle_gamma   90.00
#
_symmetry.space_group_name_H-M   'P 1'
#
loop_
_entity.id
_entity.type
_entity.pdbx_description
1 polymer ?
#
loop_
_entity_poly.entity_id
_entity_poly.type
_entity_poly.pdbx_seq_one_letter_code
_entity_poly.pdbx_strand_id
1 'polypeptide(L)'
;MDTPTRLRFVDFSLRAWREGPYLQVIAHSTPAGGMRHPVAVKLGAFVQDDYRLPVDASLAKGAEVGRQLARLLLPDDVWRLLGESLRIIVPQAEIGLRLRLCLDDDLIDLPWEFLYRRDVEAPAARIGFLLLDGRISLVREPPSIVAAPAESDRTQHGLFVGALFDDGSDAFAVRVEHQSLAKAMRPIKNLLTFDFVRADDTASIDEALRTGCDLFHYAGHTDIVEGRGTLVQLLRAEALREFRDAGIFSGLEASGGRAPWTWSDELASRLARAGTKLAVFNACNSGFWPFVGPFMRAGVPAVVGVQGLVSNLAALNFAEKLYQSLAVGLSLDEALTFARLCVVEPERSNYDCDWGRFMAYMPTESAVLFPRSERSAIRRRQQTVRAERAQTIEGLAERLDGEGVSRMLSDIAARSVLILGRFTAERKVILDAIRKALAAPPRQYVPIVFDFEKPGDRTLIGSILRFASVSRFVIADLSDPKSVPAELQAIVPQFLSLPVVPIIEATQREYPVADDILSRQSVRPVVPYRDEAHLMAILDAQILAPAEKLYAELNPRAVG
;
A
#
# COMPACT_ATOMS: atom_id res chain seq x y z
N MET A 1 16.36 18.48 33.34
CA MET A 1 16.24 17.43 32.32
C MET A 1 14.99 17.72 31.51
N ASP A 2 15.19 18.26 30.32
CA ASP A 2 14.13 18.83 29.53
C ASP A 2 13.15 17.78 29.02
N THR A 3 11.88 18.08 29.19
CA THR A 3 10.77 17.26 28.70
C THR A 3 10.85 17.18 27.18
N PRO A 4 10.98 16.02 26.56
CA PRO A 4 11.03 15.95 25.10
C PRO A 4 9.70 16.45 24.51
N THR A 5 9.79 17.52 23.77
CA THR A 5 8.66 18.29 23.26
C THR A 5 8.08 17.64 22.01
N ARG A 6 6.76 17.65 21.87
CA ARG A 6 6.00 17.18 20.70
C ARG A 6 6.36 18.02 19.49
N LEU A 7 6.55 17.40 18.31
CA LEU A 7 6.69 18.15 17.07
C LEU A 7 5.40 18.93 16.79
N ARG A 8 5.55 20.23 16.66
CA ARG A 8 4.53 21.11 16.12
C ARG A 8 4.87 21.37 14.67
N PHE A 9 4.00 20.96 13.76
CA PHE A 9 4.17 21.26 12.36
C PHE A 9 3.73 22.70 12.04
N VAL A 10 4.55 23.39 11.27
CA VAL A 10 4.23 24.66 10.63
C VAL A 10 4.07 24.43 9.13
N ASP A 11 3.17 25.17 8.51
CA ASP A 11 2.76 24.91 7.14
C ASP A 11 3.70 25.56 6.11
N PHE A 12 4.02 24.80 5.08
CA PHE A 12 4.53 25.23 3.81
C PHE A 12 3.52 24.84 2.74
N SER A 13 2.64 25.77 2.39
CA SER A 13 1.56 25.53 1.44
C SER A 13 2.06 25.74 0.01
N LEU A 14 1.81 24.75 -0.83
CA LEU A 14 2.10 24.76 -2.26
C LEU A 14 0.79 24.65 -3.03
N ARG A 15 0.49 25.62 -3.83
CA ARG A 15 -0.62 25.56 -4.78
C ARG A 15 -0.07 25.50 -6.19
N ALA A 16 -0.53 24.51 -6.96
CA ALA A 16 -0.16 24.37 -8.36
C ALA A 16 -1.39 24.04 -9.21
N TRP A 17 -1.52 24.76 -10.33
CA TRP A 17 -2.61 24.60 -11.29
C TRP A 17 -2.11 24.75 -12.71
N ARG A 18 -2.84 24.15 -13.64
CA ARG A 18 -2.50 24.19 -15.06
C ARG A 18 -3.07 25.44 -15.72
N GLU A 19 -2.23 26.15 -16.50
CA GLU A 19 -2.63 27.27 -17.33
C GLU A 19 -1.99 27.15 -18.71
N GLY A 20 -2.74 26.59 -19.65
CA GLY A 20 -2.23 26.24 -20.97
C GLY A 20 -1.03 25.27 -20.92
N PRO A 21 0.12 25.60 -21.54
CA PRO A 21 1.31 24.76 -21.52
C PRO A 21 2.17 24.94 -20.26
N TYR A 22 1.70 25.69 -19.28
CA TYR A 22 2.44 26.01 -18.07
C TYR A 22 1.74 25.46 -16.83
N LEU A 23 2.57 25.05 -15.86
CA LEU A 23 2.17 24.83 -14.48
C LEU A 23 2.49 26.11 -13.70
N GLN A 24 1.46 26.72 -13.14
CA GLN A 24 1.62 27.86 -12.23
C GLN A 24 1.83 27.31 -10.82
N VAL A 25 2.91 27.75 -10.15
CA VAL A 25 3.23 27.31 -8.78
C VAL A 25 3.41 28.53 -7.89
N ILE A 26 2.72 28.55 -6.77
CA ILE A 26 2.86 29.56 -5.72
C ILE A 26 3.03 28.89 -4.37
N ALA A 27 3.90 29.45 -3.52
CA ALA A 27 4.16 28.92 -2.20
C ALA A 27 3.97 29.98 -1.11
N HIS A 28 3.52 29.53 0.04
CA HIS A 28 3.44 30.30 1.28
C HIS A 28 4.00 29.47 2.45
N SER A 29 4.91 30.05 3.20
CA SER A 29 5.53 29.46 4.38
C SER A 29 5.12 30.22 5.63
N THR A 30 4.56 29.54 6.61
CA THR A 30 4.24 30.16 7.91
C THR A 30 5.45 30.80 8.58
N PRO A 31 6.66 30.15 8.63
CA PRO A 31 7.82 30.76 9.26
C PRO A 31 8.55 31.80 8.39
N ALA A 32 8.54 31.67 7.05
CA ALA A 32 9.40 32.46 6.16
C ALA A 32 8.66 33.46 5.24
N GLY A 33 7.33 33.50 5.32
CA GLY A 33 6.51 34.35 4.46
C GLY A 33 6.09 33.70 3.15
N GLY A 34 5.67 34.45 2.15
CA GLY A 34 5.09 33.92 0.93
C GLY A 34 5.52 34.60 -0.33
N MET A 35 5.33 33.96 -1.46
CA MET A 35 5.53 34.53 -2.79
C MET A 35 4.40 35.49 -3.12
N ARG A 36 4.71 36.57 -3.84
CA ARG A 36 3.72 37.54 -4.29
C ARG A 36 3.02 37.13 -5.59
N HIS A 37 3.73 36.38 -6.44
CA HIS A 37 3.25 35.94 -7.76
C HIS A 37 3.62 34.48 -7.98
N PRO A 38 2.80 33.71 -8.74
CA PRO A 38 3.15 32.36 -9.13
C PRO A 38 4.35 32.35 -10.09
N VAL A 39 5.07 31.25 -10.09
CA VAL A 39 6.12 30.95 -11.07
C VAL A 39 5.53 30.00 -12.10
N ALA A 40 5.71 30.35 -13.39
CA ALA A 40 5.28 29.50 -14.50
C ALA A 40 6.39 28.49 -14.84
N VAL A 41 6.09 27.21 -14.72
CA VAL A 41 6.95 26.10 -15.14
C VAL A 41 6.42 25.53 -16.45
N LYS A 42 7.21 25.54 -17.50
CA LYS A 42 6.79 24.97 -18.79
C LYS A 42 6.62 23.45 -18.67
N LEU A 43 5.41 22.98 -18.88
CA LEU A 43 5.12 21.57 -19.03
C LEU A 43 5.51 21.17 -20.46
N GLY A 44 6.41 20.20 -20.61
CA GLY A 44 6.64 19.54 -21.90
C GLY A 44 5.43 18.69 -22.31
N ALA A 45 5.63 17.64 -23.08
CA ALA A 45 4.63 16.60 -23.26
C ALA A 45 4.43 15.89 -21.90
N PHE A 46 3.54 16.43 -21.07
CA PHE A 46 3.26 15.88 -19.74
C PHE A 46 2.37 14.65 -19.88
N VAL A 47 2.94 13.50 -19.58
CA VAL A 47 2.23 12.22 -19.49
C VAL A 47 2.31 11.76 -18.05
N GLN A 48 1.17 11.62 -17.38
CA GLN A 48 1.09 11.21 -15.97
C GLN A 48 1.77 9.85 -15.73
N ASP A 49 1.71 8.95 -16.71
CA ASP A 49 2.31 7.62 -16.64
C ASP A 49 3.84 7.64 -16.55
N ASP A 50 4.50 8.69 -17.03
CA ASP A 50 5.97 8.83 -16.94
C ASP A 50 6.46 8.95 -15.50
N TYR A 51 5.58 9.31 -14.58
CA TYR A 51 5.88 9.46 -13.15
C TYR A 51 5.47 8.24 -12.31
N ARG A 52 4.86 7.22 -12.92
CA ARG A 52 4.51 6.00 -12.21
C ARG A 52 5.76 5.20 -11.88
N LEU A 53 5.85 4.78 -10.62
CA LEU A 53 6.92 3.91 -10.15
C LEU A 53 6.45 2.45 -10.19
N PRO A 54 7.19 1.54 -10.87
CA PRO A 54 6.99 0.11 -10.74
C PRO A 54 7.02 -0.34 -9.28
N VAL A 55 6.41 -1.47 -8.96
CA VAL A 55 6.37 -1.96 -7.57
C VAL A 55 7.77 -2.23 -7.04
N ASP A 56 8.64 -2.76 -7.88
CA ASP A 56 10.03 -3.12 -7.61
C ASP A 56 11.04 -1.98 -7.92
N ALA A 57 10.55 -0.75 -8.05
CA ALA A 57 11.42 0.39 -8.33
C ALA A 57 12.53 0.51 -7.28
N SER A 58 13.77 0.63 -7.73
CA SER A 58 14.90 0.94 -6.85
C SER A 58 14.83 2.36 -6.30
N LEU A 59 15.53 2.63 -5.19
CA LEU A 59 15.67 4.00 -4.66
C LEU A 59 16.26 4.97 -5.71
N ALA A 60 17.16 4.50 -6.59
CA ALA A 60 17.71 5.32 -7.66
C ALA A 60 16.63 5.75 -8.65
N LYS A 61 15.71 4.85 -9.03
CA LYS A 61 14.56 5.17 -9.88
C LYS A 61 13.58 6.11 -9.18
N GLY A 62 13.31 5.86 -7.90
CA GLY A 62 12.51 6.78 -7.07
C GLY A 62 13.12 8.18 -7.01
N ALA A 63 14.44 8.30 -6.86
CA ALA A 63 15.14 9.58 -6.85
C ALA A 63 15.12 10.27 -8.23
N GLU A 64 15.17 9.52 -9.34
CA GLU A 64 15.02 10.06 -10.69
C GLU A 64 13.65 10.72 -10.86
N VAL A 65 12.57 9.98 -10.57
CA VAL A 65 11.21 10.49 -10.61
C VAL A 65 11.06 11.67 -9.63
N GLY A 66 11.60 11.56 -8.43
CA GLY A 66 11.57 12.61 -7.41
C GLY A 66 12.23 13.91 -7.86
N ARG A 67 13.35 13.85 -8.61
CA ARG A 67 13.98 15.05 -9.22
C ARG A 67 13.11 15.67 -10.29
N GLN A 68 12.44 14.85 -11.11
CA GLN A 68 11.51 15.36 -12.13
C GLN A 68 10.32 16.06 -11.46
N LEU A 69 9.72 15.47 -10.44
CA LEU A 69 8.65 16.08 -9.65
C LEU A 69 9.10 17.38 -8.96
N ALA A 70 10.31 17.41 -8.41
CA ALA A 70 10.87 18.61 -7.80
C ALA A 70 11.05 19.75 -8.81
N ARG A 71 11.41 19.47 -10.06
CA ARG A 71 11.48 20.48 -11.12
C ARG A 71 10.11 21.09 -11.43
N LEU A 72 9.04 20.32 -11.30
CA LEU A 72 7.68 20.82 -11.51
C LEU A 72 7.18 21.65 -10.33
N LEU A 73 7.29 21.15 -9.11
CA LEU A 73 6.65 21.72 -7.93
C LEU A 73 7.54 22.67 -7.14
N LEU A 74 8.86 22.54 -7.27
CA LEU A 74 9.85 23.32 -6.53
C LEU A 74 10.79 24.10 -7.48
N PRO A 75 10.25 25.01 -8.33
CA PRO A 75 11.10 25.93 -9.11
C PRO A 75 11.96 26.77 -8.16
N ASP A 76 12.97 27.46 -8.69
CA ASP A 76 14.04 28.06 -7.88
C ASP A 76 13.54 29.02 -6.77
N ASP A 77 12.50 29.79 -7.02
CA ASP A 77 11.94 30.71 -6.01
C ASP A 77 11.23 29.93 -4.88
N VAL A 78 10.48 28.87 -5.23
CA VAL A 78 9.83 27.97 -4.26
C VAL A 78 10.90 27.21 -3.46
N TRP A 79 11.94 26.73 -4.14
CA TRP A 79 13.04 26.02 -3.50
C TRP A 79 13.79 26.91 -2.51
N ARG A 80 14.04 28.17 -2.87
CA ARG A 80 14.67 29.16 -1.98
C ARG A 80 13.83 29.40 -0.73
N LEU A 81 12.50 29.60 -0.90
CA LEU A 81 11.57 29.79 0.22
C LEU A 81 11.52 28.56 1.13
N LEU A 82 11.53 27.34 0.55
CA LEU A 82 11.61 26.09 1.31
C LEU A 82 12.91 26.00 2.11
N GLY A 83 14.05 26.33 1.50
CA GLY A 83 15.35 26.37 2.16
C GLY A 83 15.42 27.37 3.31
N GLU A 84 14.79 28.54 3.17
CA GLU A 84 14.66 29.53 4.24
C GLU A 84 13.79 29.01 5.38
N SER A 85 12.67 28.38 5.05
CA SER A 85 11.77 27.75 6.03
C SER A 85 12.50 26.70 6.85
N LEU A 86 13.25 25.82 6.19
CA LEU A 86 14.04 24.78 6.86
C LEU A 86 15.13 25.41 7.75
N ARG A 87 15.82 26.46 7.31
CA ARG A 87 16.81 27.17 8.13
C ARG A 87 16.21 27.76 9.41
N ILE A 88 14.98 28.26 9.35
CA ILE A 88 14.28 28.81 10.51
C ILE A 88 13.87 27.70 11.50
N ILE A 89 13.41 26.55 11.01
CA ILE A 89 12.91 25.46 11.88
C ILE A 89 14.00 24.50 12.36
N VAL A 90 15.12 24.34 11.63
CA VAL A 90 16.19 23.38 11.97
C VAL A 90 16.74 23.61 13.38
N PRO A 91 17.01 24.84 13.86
CA PRO A 91 17.45 25.08 15.23
C PRO A 91 16.40 24.75 16.29
N GLN A 92 15.14 24.58 15.91
CA GLN A 92 14.01 24.36 16.82
C GLN A 92 13.65 22.87 16.79
N ALA A 93 14.20 22.10 17.73
CA ALA A 93 14.02 20.63 17.77
C ALA A 93 12.54 20.18 17.85
N GLU A 94 11.65 21.08 18.22
CA GLU A 94 10.21 20.83 18.42
C GLU A 94 9.35 21.14 17.21
N ILE A 95 9.93 21.73 16.16
CA ILE A 95 9.18 22.17 14.98
C ILE A 95 9.50 21.29 13.79
N GLY A 96 8.45 20.78 13.15
CA GLY A 96 8.46 20.13 11.84
C GLY A 96 7.85 21.03 10.77
N LEU A 97 8.11 20.73 9.51
CA LEU A 97 7.53 21.39 8.36
C LEU A 97 6.52 20.48 7.67
N ARG A 98 5.28 20.95 7.50
CA ARG A 98 4.26 20.25 6.75
C ARG A 98 4.13 20.86 5.36
N LEU A 99 4.43 20.08 4.34
CA LEU A 99 4.16 20.41 2.96
C LEU A 99 2.66 20.15 2.69
N ARG A 100 1.90 21.20 2.43
CA ARG A 100 0.48 21.13 2.08
C ARG A 100 0.33 21.35 0.58
N LEU A 101 -0.14 20.33 -0.12
CA LEU A 101 -0.27 20.36 -1.57
C LEU A 101 -1.72 20.58 -1.97
N CYS A 102 -2.04 21.76 -2.51
CA CYS A 102 -3.30 22.09 -3.15
C CYS A 102 -3.09 22.05 -4.68
N LEU A 103 -3.54 20.99 -5.32
CA LEU A 103 -3.22 20.65 -6.70
C LEU A 103 -4.49 20.41 -7.52
N ASP A 104 -4.42 20.67 -8.82
CA ASP A 104 -5.47 20.26 -9.76
C ASP A 104 -5.57 18.73 -9.87
N ASP A 105 -6.73 18.22 -10.33
CA ASP A 105 -7.06 16.80 -10.36
C ASP A 105 -6.07 15.96 -11.18
N ASP A 106 -5.45 16.51 -12.23
CA ASP A 106 -4.44 15.81 -13.04
C ASP A 106 -3.06 15.74 -12.40
N LEU A 107 -2.83 16.51 -11.35
CA LEU A 107 -1.57 16.57 -10.61
C LEU A 107 -1.65 15.87 -9.24
N ILE A 108 -2.84 15.76 -8.67
CA ILE A 108 -3.02 15.29 -7.31
C ILE A 108 -2.57 13.83 -7.13
N ASP A 109 -2.67 13.03 -8.19
CA ASP A 109 -2.29 11.61 -8.22
C ASP A 109 -0.82 11.35 -8.56
N LEU A 110 0.00 12.40 -8.71
CA LEU A 110 1.44 12.21 -8.86
C LEU A 110 2.09 11.79 -7.53
N PRO A 111 3.19 11.00 -7.57
CA PRO A 111 3.83 10.47 -6.36
C PRO A 111 4.74 11.50 -5.68
N TRP A 112 4.14 12.58 -5.16
CA TRP A 112 4.86 13.70 -4.52
C TRP A 112 5.65 13.28 -3.27
N GLU A 113 5.35 12.15 -2.69
CA GLU A 113 6.11 11.57 -1.59
C GLU A 113 7.58 11.34 -1.96
N PHE A 114 7.87 11.15 -3.23
CA PHE A 114 9.22 10.95 -3.75
C PHE A 114 9.98 12.24 -4.05
N LEU A 115 9.48 13.43 -3.69
CA LEU A 115 10.21 14.68 -3.88
C LEU A 115 11.66 14.57 -3.41
N TYR A 116 12.62 14.82 -4.34
CA TYR A 116 14.05 14.61 -4.12
C TYR A 116 14.84 15.90 -4.33
N ARG A 117 15.86 16.15 -3.48
CA ARG A 117 16.70 17.35 -3.54
C ARG A 117 17.47 17.42 -4.87
N ARG A 118 17.51 18.63 -5.46
CA ARG A 118 18.15 18.87 -6.76
C ARG A 118 19.68 18.83 -6.72
N ASP A 119 20.25 19.20 -5.60
CA ASP A 119 21.68 19.46 -5.38
C ASP A 119 22.46 18.25 -4.86
N VAL A 120 21.80 17.14 -4.62
CA VAL A 120 22.46 15.90 -4.17
C VAL A 120 22.62 14.95 -5.35
N GLU A 121 23.88 14.83 -5.83
CA GLU A 121 24.23 13.89 -6.90
C GLU A 121 24.49 12.46 -6.40
N ALA A 122 24.50 12.24 -5.09
CA ALA A 122 24.82 10.94 -4.51
C ALA A 122 23.80 9.86 -4.94
N PRO A 123 24.23 8.79 -5.60
CA PRO A 123 23.36 7.68 -5.92
C PRO A 123 22.92 6.99 -4.63
N ALA A 124 21.66 6.57 -4.59
CA ALA A 124 21.06 5.79 -3.51
C ALA A 124 21.02 6.45 -2.12
N ALA A 125 21.26 7.74 -2.00
CA ALA A 125 21.19 8.39 -0.70
C ALA A 125 19.72 8.62 -0.30
N ARG A 126 19.23 7.90 0.70
CA ARG A 126 17.96 8.16 1.42
C ARG A 126 17.87 9.63 1.83
N ILE A 127 18.99 10.28 2.08
CA ILE A 127 19.16 11.68 2.52
C ILE A 127 18.57 12.71 1.53
N GLY A 128 18.43 12.37 0.25
CA GLY A 128 17.88 13.29 -0.78
C GLY A 128 16.36 13.39 -0.78
N PHE A 129 15.63 12.39 -0.29
CA PHE A 129 14.18 12.42 -0.23
C PHE A 129 13.70 13.32 0.92
N LEU A 130 12.85 14.30 0.61
CA LEU A 130 12.37 15.26 1.61
C LEU A 130 11.60 14.58 2.73
N LEU A 131 10.79 13.57 2.43
CA LEU A 131 9.94 12.88 3.41
C LEU A 131 10.66 11.83 4.25
N LEU A 132 11.92 11.54 3.98
CA LEU A 132 12.78 10.73 4.84
C LEU A 132 13.54 11.58 5.88
N ASP A 133 13.33 12.89 5.90
CA ASP A 133 13.64 13.72 7.06
C ASP A 133 12.49 13.60 8.08
N GLY A 134 12.78 13.12 9.26
CA GLY A 134 11.80 12.85 10.33
C GLY A 134 11.02 14.09 10.82
N ARG A 135 11.29 15.27 10.27
CA ARG A 135 10.63 16.54 10.58
C ARG A 135 9.82 17.12 9.42
N ILE A 136 9.79 16.45 8.27
CA ILE A 136 9.02 16.87 7.11
C ILE A 136 7.84 15.92 6.93
N SER A 137 6.62 16.45 6.93
CA SER A 137 5.38 15.78 6.59
C SER A 137 4.86 16.29 5.25
N LEU A 138 4.09 15.49 4.53
CA LEU A 138 3.40 15.89 3.31
C LEU A 138 1.96 15.41 3.37
N VAL A 139 1.05 16.33 3.11
CA VAL A 139 -0.38 16.08 3.02
C VAL A 139 -0.96 16.74 1.78
N ARG A 140 -1.93 16.07 1.16
CA ARG A 140 -2.73 16.65 0.07
C ARG A 140 -3.92 17.38 0.66
N GLU A 141 -4.11 18.59 0.24
CA GLU A 141 -5.24 19.42 0.59
C GLU A 141 -6.26 19.38 -0.56
N PRO A 142 -7.45 18.80 -0.32
CA PRO A 142 -8.48 18.80 -1.36
C PRO A 142 -8.97 20.23 -1.62
N PRO A 143 -9.46 20.50 -2.84
CA PRO A 143 -9.92 21.84 -3.20
C PRO A 143 -11.20 22.29 -2.47
N SER A 144 -11.85 21.39 -1.71
CA SER A 144 -13.08 21.67 -0.97
C SER A 144 -12.79 21.91 0.52
N ILE A 145 -13.49 22.87 1.12
CA ILE A 145 -13.41 23.13 2.56
C ILE A 145 -14.13 22.01 3.32
N VAL A 146 -13.40 21.33 4.19
CA VAL A 146 -13.94 20.33 5.13
C VAL A 146 -13.87 20.92 6.53
N ALA A 147 -14.98 20.88 7.27
CA ALA A 147 -15.00 21.33 8.64
C ALA A 147 -14.09 20.45 9.53
N ALA A 148 -13.35 21.08 10.43
CA ALA A 148 -12.59 20.34 11.43
C ALA A 148 -13.55 19.49 12.28
N PRO A 149 -13.18 18.24 12.64
CA PRO A 149 -14.01 17.39 13.47
C PRO A 149 -14.18 18.05 14.86
N ALA A 150 -15.40 18.00 15.38
CA ALA A 150 -15.67 18.46 16.75
C ALA A 150 -14.90 17.58 17.75
N GLU A 151 -14.28 18.20 18.74
CA GLU A 151 -13.70 17.46 19.88
C GLU A 151 -14.85 16.76 20.62
N SER A 152 -14.67 15.48 20.94
CA SER A 152 -15.65 14.68 21.67
C SER A 152 -15.02 14.11 22.95
N ASP A 153 -15.67 14.30 24.08
CA ASP A 153 -15.26 13.73 25.37
C ASP A 153 -15.71 12.27 25.55
N ARG A 154 -16.45 11.72 24.59
CA ARG A 154 -16.86 10.31 24.60
C ARG A 154 -15.71 9.37 24.28
N THR A 155 -15.80 8.13 24.75
CA THR A 155 -14.96 7.04 24.25
C THR A 155 -15.10 6.95 22.73
N GLN A 156 -13.99 6.98 22.02
CA GLN A 156 -13.98 6.88 20.58
C GLN A 156 -14.18 5.42 20.15
N HIS A 157 -14.76 5.25 18.96
CA HIS A 157 -15.02 3.94 18.38
C HIS A 157 -14.23 3.78 17.08
N GLY A 158 -13.42 2.72 17.02
CA GLY A 158 -12.69 2.30 15.81
C GLY A 158 -13.31 1.05 15.22
N LEU A 159 -13.40 1.00 13.91
CA LEU A 159 -13.89 -0.14 13.15
C LEU A 159 -12.79 -0.62 12.19
N PHE A 160 -12.37 -1.87 12.35
CA PHE A 160 -11.52 -2.57 11.38
C PHE A 160 -12.39 -3.46 10.49
N VAL A 161 -12.38 -3.19 9.19
CA VAL A 161 -13.07 -4.01 8.19
C VAL A 161 -12.03 -4.78 7.39
N GLY A 162 -12.07 -6.11 7.50
CA GLY A 162 -11.13 -7.01 6.82
C GLY A 162 -11.76 -7.80 5.69
N ALA A 163 -11.23 -7.68 4.48
CA ALA A 163 -11.60 -8.55 3.36
C ALA A 163 -10.86 -9.89 3.48
N LEU A 164 -11.53 -10.89 4.02
CA LEU A 164 -10.98 -12.23 4.21
C LEU A 164 -11.29 -13.09 2.99
N PHE A 165 -10.24 -13.59 2.35
CA PHE A 165 -10.35 -14.55 1.25
C PHE A 165 -10.45 -15.98 1.78
N ASP A 166 -11.17 -16.86 1.08
CA ASP A 166 -11.31 -18.26 1.50
C ASP A 166 -10.05 -19.11 1.22
N ASP A 167 -9.09 -18.61 0.45
CA ASP A 167 -7.88 -19.34 0.04
C ASP A 167 -6.71 -19.31 1.04
N GLY A 168 -6.87 -18.65 2.13
CA GLY A 168 -5.98 -18.74 3.29
C GLY A 168 -4.86 -17.70 3.40
N SER A 169 -4.25 -17.21 2.31
CA SER A 169 -3.07 -16.32 2.40
C SER A 169 -3.44 -14.88 2.78
N ASP A 170 -4.40 -14.29 2.09
CA ASP A 170 -4.83 -12.92 2.36
C ASP A 170 -5.66 -12.80 3.64
N ALA A 171 -6.49 -13.82 3.91
CA ALA A 171 -7.19 -13.93 5.19
C ALA A 171 -6.22 -13.95 6.38
N PHE A 172 -5.06 -14.57 6.19
CA PHE A 172 -4.03 -14.59 7.21
C PHE A 172 -3.39 -13.20 7.37
N ALA A 173 -2.99 -12.54 6.28
CA ALA A 173 -2.40 -11.20 6.32
C ALA A 173 -3.32 -10.19 7.01
N VAL A 174 -4.61 -10.17 6.67
CA VAL A 174 -5.63 -9.32 7.29
C VAL A 174 -5.81 -9.62 8.78
N ARG A 175 -5.78 -10.91 9.18
CA ARG A 175 -5.88 -11.30 10.61
C ARG A 175 -4.65 -10.86 11.40
N VAL A 176 -3.46 -11.00 10.81
CA VAL A 176 -2.22 -10.54 11.45
C VAL A 176 -2.23 -9.03 11.60
N GLU A 177 -2.66 -8.31 10.59
CA GLU A 177 -2.80 -6.86 10.65
C GLU A 177 -3.78 -6.45 11.76
N HIS A 178 -4.97 -7.05 11.84
CA HIS A 178 -5.91 -6.80 12.91
C HIS A 178 -5.29 -7.06 14.30
N GLN A 179 -4.59 -8.19 14.50
CA GLN A 179 -3.94 -8.50 15.76
C GLN A 179 -2.87 -7.49 16.13
N SER A 180 -2.06 -7.06 15.15
CA SER A 180 -1.03 -6.04 15.34
C SER A 180 -1.63 -4.69 15.71
N LEU A 181 -2.69 -4.27 15.03
CA LEU A 181 -3.39 -3.03 15.34
C LEU A 181 -4.05 -3.08 16.72
N ALA A 182 -4.72 -4.18 17.06
CA ALA A 182 -5.31 -4.37 18.38
C ALA A 182 -4.24 -4.33 19.50
N LYS A 183 -3.05 -4.90 19.27
CA LYS A 183 -1.91 -4.80 20.18
C LYS A 183 -1.38 -3.37 20.27
N ALA A 184 -1.24 -2.68 19.14
CA ALA A 184 -0.79 -1.29 19.07
C ALA A 184 -1.71 -0.33 19.85
N MET A 185 -3.03 -0.55 19.77
CA MET A 185 -4.04 0.29 20.39
C MET A 185 -4.35 -0.08 21.87
N ARG A 186 -3.83 -1.20 22.38
CA ARG A 186 -3.99 -1.64 23.77
C ARG A 186 -3.75 -0.55 24.83
N PRO A 187 -2.74 0.34 24.66
CA PRO A 187 -2.47 1.40 25.61
C PRO A 187 -3.61 2.37 25.85
N ILE A 188 -4.48 2.55 24.87
CA ILE A 188 -5.58 3.51 24.87
C ILE A 188 -6.95 2.83 24.79
N LYS A 189 -7.05 1.55 25.17
CA LYS A 189 -8.31 0.78 25.14
C LYS A 189 -9.46 1.43 25.93
N ASN A 190 -9.15 2.30 26.88
CA ASN A 190 -10.14 3.06 27.64
C ASN A 190 -10.61 4.32 26.90
N LEU A 191 -9.89 4.77 25.87
CA LEU A 191 -10.21 5.95 25.06
C LEU A 191 -10.81 5.55 23.70
N LEU A 192 -10.40 4.41 23.18
CA LEU A 192 -10.84 3.88 21.90
C LEU A 192 -11.17 2.40 22.03
N THR A 193 -12.39 2.01 21.69
CA THR A 193 -12.76 0.63 21.36
C THR A 193 -12.41 0.38 19.89
N PHE A 194 -11.99 -0.85 19.57
CA PHE A 194 -11.60 -1.19 18.20
C PHE A 194 -12.16 -2.56 17.83
N ASP A 195 -13.22 -2.53 17.04
CA ASP A 195 -13.96 -3.73 16.64
C ASP A 195 -13.51 -4.24 15.29
N PHE A 196 -13.51 -5.54 15.13
CA PHE A 196 -13.23 -6.22 13.87
C PHE A 196 -14.51 -6.74 13.23
N VAL A 197 -14.72 -6.41 11.96
CA VAL A 197 -15.83 -6.92 11.15
C VAL A 197 -15.28 -7.40 9.80
N ARG A 198 -15.81 -8.51 9.30
CA ARG A 198 -15.49 -8.98 7.95
C ARG A 198 -16.14 -8.07 6.92
N ALA A 199 -15.47 -7.85 5.79
CA ALA A 199 -15.96 -6.99 4.72
C ALA A 199 -17.27 -7.50 4.06
N ASP A 200 -17.53 -8.82 4.11
CA ASP A 200 -18.77 -9.43 3.62
C ASP A 200 -19.94 -9.38 4.61
N ASP A 201 -19.69 -9.02 5.86
CA ASP A 201 -20.74 -8.80 6.88
C ASP A 201 -21.23 -7.35 6.87
N THR A 202 -21.99 -7.01 5.84
CA THR A 202 -22.52 -5.65 5.67
C THR A 202 -23.50 -5.24 6.77
N ALA A 203 -24.19 -6.19 7.41
CA ALA A 203 -25.13 -5.90 8.48
C ALA A 203 -24.39 -5.42 9.74
N SER A 204 -23.31 -6.11 10.12
CA SER A 204 -22.46 -5.69 11.25
C SER A 204 -21.72 -4.38 10.97
N ILE A 205 -21.28 -4.15 9.71
CA ILE A 205 -20.69 -2.87 9.31
C ILE A 205 -21.72 -1.74 9.45
N ASP A 206 -22.96 -1.95 8.98
CA ASP A 206 -24.03 -0.95 9.07
C ASP A 206 -24.39 -0.64 10.51
N GLU A 207 -24.43 -1.65 11.38
CA GLU A 207 -24.67 -1.47 12.81
C GLU A 207 -23.56 -0.66 13.48
N ALA A 208 -22.30 -1.03 13.25
CA ALA A 208 -21.15 -0.32 13.79
C ALA A 208 -21.13 1.15 13.33
N LEU A 209 -21.40 1.42 12.05
CA LEU A 209 -21.45 2.79 11.53
C LEU A 209 -22.63 3.60 12.07
N ARG A 210 -23.78 2.96 12.39
CA ARG A 210 -24.92 3.66 13.02
C ARG A 210 -24.63 4.06 14.46
N THR A 211 -23.84 3.28 15.19
CA THR A 211 -23.42 3.62 16.56
C THR A 211 -22.37 4.72 16.61
N GLY A 212 -21.71 5.00 15.48
CA GLY A 212 -20.66 6.00 15.32
C GLY A 212 -19.29 5.36 15.18
N CYS A 213 -18.47 5.90 14.28
CA CYS A 213 -17.13 5.38 13.97
C CYS A 213 -16.16 6.56 13.83
N ASP A 214 -15.31 6.78 14.82
CA ASP A 214 -14.31 7.86 14.80
C ASP A 214 -13.09 7.49 13.94
N LEU A 215 -12.73 6.19 13.90
CA LEU A 215 -11.59 5.65 13.22
C LEU A 215 -12.00 4.43 12.36
N PHE A 216 -11.90 4.55 11.06
CA PHE A 216 -12.21 3.47 10.14
C PHE A 216 -10.91 2.93 9.53
N HIS A 217 -10.73 1.61 9.57
CA HIS A 217 -9.62 0.93 8.90
C HIS A 217 -10.15 -0.17 7.98
N TYR A 218 -9.70 -0.16 6.75
CA TYR A 218 -9.98 -1.22 5.79
C TYR A 218 -8.68 -1.90 5.37
N ALA A 219 -8.61 -3.22 5.51
CA ALA A 219 -7.54 -4.06 5.00
C ALA A 219 -8.11 -5.05 3.97
N GLY A 220 -7.63 -4.98 2.74
CA GLY A 220 -8.15 -5.82 1.65
C GLY A 220 -7.74 -5.30 0.27
N HIS A 221 -8.64 -5.43 -0.70
CA HIS A 221 -8.41 -4.97 -2.06
C HIS A 221 -9.29 -3.79 -2.43
N THR A 222 -8.70 -2.86 -3.18
CA THR A 222 -9.40 -1.74 -3.79
C THR A 222 -8.96 -1.59 -5.24
N ASP A 223 -9.82 -0.99 -6.06
CA ASP A 223 -9.51 -0.69 -7.45
C ASP A 223 -10.18 0.61 -7.91
N ILE A 224 -9.79 1.06 -9.10
CA ILE A 224 -10.43 2.17 -9.81
C ILE A 224 -11.08 1.60 -11.07
N VAL A 225 -12.39 1.64 -11.13
CA VAL A 225 -13.20 1.11 -12.23
C VAL A 225 -13.99 2.25 -12.86
N GLU A 226 -13.81 2.49 -14.15
CA GLU A 226 -14.46 3.57 -14.88
C GLU A 226 -14.36 4.94 -14.19
N GLY A 227 -13.19 5.20 -13.56
CA GLY A 227 -12.95 6.44 -12.82
C GLY A 227 -13.59 6.51 -11.43
N ARG A 228 -14.17 5.41 -10.91
CA ARG A 228 -14.74 5.31 -9.56
C ARG A 228 -13.92 4.35 -8.70
N GLY A 229 -13.72 4.71 -7.46
CA GLY A 229 -13.06 3.84 -6.48
C GLY A 229 -14.00 2.74 -5.96
N THR A 230 -13.48 1.54 -5.81
CA THR A 230 -14.20 0.37 -5.31
C THR A 230 -13.44 -0.35 -4.21
N LEU A 231 -14.19 -0.92 -3.24
CA LEU A 231 -13.66 -1.83 -2.22
C LEU A 231 -14.22 -3.23 -2.47
N VAL A 232 -13.37 -4.24 -2.44
CA VAL A 232 -13.79 -5.64 -2.60
C VAL A 232 -14.31 -6.19 -1.27
N GLN A 233 -15.58 -6.60 -1.24
CA GLN A 233 -16.26 -7.10 -0.04
C GLN A 233 -16.27 -8.62 0.03
N LEU A 234 -16.47 -9.30 -1.11
CA LEU A 234 -16.67 -10.74 -1.18
C LEU A 234 -15.63 -11.39 -2.06
N LEU A 235 -15.03 -12.47 -1.58
CA LEU A 235 -14.09 -13.28 -2.33
C LEU A 235 -14.34 -14.77 -2.12
N ARG A 236 -15.61 -15.19 -2.11
CA ARG A 236 -15.93 -16.60 -2.28
C ARG A 236 -15.73 -16.96 -3.76
N ALA A 237 -15.07 -18.09 -4.01
CA ALA A 237 -14.83 -18.61 -5.36
C ALA A 237 -16.13 -18.71 -6.19
N GLU A 238 -17.27 -18.94 -5.53
CA GLU A 238 -18.60 -19.00 -6.12
C GLU A 238 -19.08 -17.61 -6.59
N ALA A 239 -18.92 -16.58 -5.79
CA ALA A 239 -19.26 -15.22 -6.15
C ALA A 239 -18.39 -14.72 -7.32
N LEU A 240 -17.10 -15.02 -7.33
CA LEU A 240 -16.21 -14.72 -8.44
C LEU A 240 -16.64 -15.41 -9.75
N ARG A 241 -17.25 -16.61 -9.70
CA ARG A 241 -17.81 -17.29 -10.88
C ARG A 241 -19.03 -16.58 -11.43
N GLU A 242 -19.98 -16.19 -10.56
CA GLU A 242 -21.19 -15.46 -10.95
C GLU A 242 -20.86 -14.12 -11.60
N PHE A 243 -19.85 -13.41 -11.10
CA PHE A 243 -19.38 -12.13 -11.67
C PHE A 243 -18.67 -12.29 -13.00
N ARG A 244 -17.96 -13.41 -13.17
CA ARG A 244 -17.30 -13.76 -14.40
C ARG A 244 -18.29 -14.04 -15.52
N ASP A 245 -19.36 -14.76 -15.21
CA ASP A 245 -20.41 -15.15 -16.18
C ASP A 245 -21.30 -13.98 -16.58
N ALA A 246 -21.43 -12.96 -15.72
CA ALA A 246 -22.24 -11.76 -15.96
C ALA A 246 -21.51 -10.63 -16.71
N GLY A 247 -20.21 -10.79 -17.05
CA GLY A 247 -19.42 -9.73 -17.70
C GLY A 247 -19.17 -8.56 -16.75
N ILE A 248 -18.30 -8.79 -15.85
CA ILE A 248 -17.63 -8.06 -14.76
C ILE A 248 -18.36 -6.86 -14.14
N PHE A 249 -19.02 -5.99 -14.86
CA PHE A 249 -19.56 -4.75 -14.29
C PHE A 249 -20.98 -4.42 -14.73
N SER A 250 -21.48 -4.98 -15.81
CA SER A 250 -22.88 -4.83 -16.23
C SER A 250 -23.88 -5.67 -15.40
N GLY A 251 -23.36 -6.62 -14.60
CA GLY A 251 -24.18 -7.48 -13.74
C GLY A 251 -24.41 -6.95 -12.32
N LEU A 252 -23.83 -5.82 -11.94
CA LEU A 252 -24.02 -5.21 -10.61
C LEU A 252 -25.48 -4.83 -10.31
N GLU A 253 -26.26 -4.50 -11.35
CA GLU A 253 -27.68 -4.17 -11.22
C GLU A 253 -28.60 -5.39 -11.35
N ALA A 254 -28.15 -6.50 -11.94
CA ALA A 254 -28.99 -7.64 -12.31
C ALA A 254 -29.07 -8.74 -11.24
N SER A 255 -28.11 -8.84 -10.32
CA SER A 255 -28.18 -9.79 -9.23
C SER A 255 -28.89 -9.17 -8.03
N GLY A 256 -30.17 -9.45 -7.83
CA GLY A 256 -30.96 -9.06 -6.65
C GLY A 256 -30.41 -9.55 -5.30
N GLY A 257 -29.09 -9.77 -5.21
CA GLY A 257 -28.32 -10.16 -4.04
C GLY A 257 -26.97 -9.43 -4.03
N ARG A 258 -26.53 -8.96 -2.94
CA ARG A 258 -25.32 -8.26 -2.51
C ARG A 258 -24.19 -8.19 -3.55
N ALA A 259 -23.89 -6.98 -4.04
CA ALA A 259 -22.71 -6.70 -4.85
C ALA A 259 -21.42 -7.10 -4.08
N PRO A 260 -20.37 -7.69 -4.73
CA PRO A 260 -19.13 -8.09 -4.07
C PRO A 260 -18.23 -6.91 -3.74
N TRP A 261 -18.63 -5.72 -4.12
CA TRP A 261 -17.96 -4.46 -3.82
C TRP A 261 -18.87 -3.37 -3.33
N THR A 262 -18.25 -2.42 -2.62
CA THR A 262 -18.87 -1.14 -2.28
C THR A 262 -18.15 -0.05 -3.05
N TRP A 263 -18.89 0.87 -3.62
CA TRP A 263 -18.33 2.07 -4.20
C TRP A 263 -17.80 3.02 -3.10
N SER A 264 -16.68 3.68 -3.38
CA SER A 264 -16.06 4.60 -2.42
C SER A 264 -16.97 5.76 -2.04
N ASP A 265 -17.82 6.26 -2.96
CA ASP A 265 -18.79 7.34 -2.70
C ASP A 265 -19.94 6.91 -1.78
N GLU A 266 -20.40 5.66 -1.87
CA GLU A 266 -21.41 5.09 -0.97
C GLU A 266 -20.84 4.96 0.45
N LEU A 267 -19.64 4.37 0.58
CA LEU A 267 -18.96 4.23 1.87
C LEU A 267 -18.63 5.61 2.46
N ALA A 268 -18.19 6.55 1.64
CA ALA A 268 -17.87 7.91 2.07
C ALA A 268 -19.04 8.60 2.76
N SER A 269 -20.24 8.48 2.18
CA SER A 269 -21.47 9.04 2.75
C SER A 269 -21.85 8.38 4.09
N ARG A 270 -21.55 7.10 4.25
CA ARG A 270 -21.78 6.35 5.50
C ARG A 270 -20.78 6.75 6.59
N LEU A 271 -19.47 6.83 6.25
CA LEU A 271 -18.42 7.23 7.19
C LEU A 271 -18.60 8.67 7.68
N ALA A 272 -18.95 9.59 6.77
CA ALA A 272 -19.23 10.98 7.16
C ALA A 272 -20.39 11.07 8.16
N ARG A 273 -21.50 10.34 7.90
CA ARG A 273 -22.64 10.28 8.85
C ARG A 273 -22.29 9.61 10.18
N ALA A 274 -21.37 8.64 10.17
CA ALA A 274 -20.87 7.99 11.38
C ALA A 274 -19.93 8.89 12.19
N GLY A 275 -19.55 10.06 11.69
CA GLY A 275 -18.64 11.01 12.34
C GLY A 275 -17.18 10.59 12.27
N THR A 276 -16.79 9.86 11.22
CA THR A 276 -15.42 9.36 11.04
C THR A 276 -14.44 10.52 10.92
N LYS A 277 -13.41 10.51 11.76
CA LYS A 277 -12.34 11.51 11.81
C LYS A 277 -11.11 11.10 10.99
N LEU A 278 -10.83 9.79 10.93
CA LEU A 278 -9.76 9.21 10.13
C LEU A 278 -10.26 7.94 9.45
N ALA A 279 -10.07 7.86 8.14
CA ALA A 279 -10.22 6.63 7.38
C ALA A 279 -8.86 6.18 6.84
N VAL A 280 -8.46 4.96 7.14
CA VAL A 280 -7.23 4.32 6.65
C VAL A 280 -7.60 3.17 5.73
N PHE A 281 -7.13 3.24 4.50
CA PHE A 281 -7.32 2.19 3.50
C PHE A 281 -5.96 1.54 3.20
N ASN A 282 -5.66 0.45 3.90
CA ASN A 282 -4.45 -0.33 3.69
C ASN A 282 -4.67 -1.34 2.57
N ALA A 283 -4.81 -0.81 1.37
CA ALA A 283 -5.15 -1.54 0.16
C ALA A 283 -4.57 -0.84 -1.08
N CYS A 284 -4.13 -1.60 -2.06
CA CYS A 284 -3.54 -1.08 -3.30
C CYS A 284 -4.49 -0.12 -4.02
N ASN A 285 -3.97 0.96 -4.64
CA ASN A 285 -4.73 1.98 -5.38
C ASN A 285 -5.72 2.83 -4.56
N SER A 286 -5.84 2.63 -3.26
CA SER A 286 -6.74 3.38 -2.39
C SER A 286 -6.33 4.84 -2.17
N GLY A 287 -5.10 5.22 -2.52
CA GLY A 287 -4.60 6.60 -2.38
C GLY A 287 -4.89 7.50 -3.57
N PHE A 288 -5.41 6.99 -4.68
CA PHE A 288 -5.73 7.80 -5.85
C PHE A 288 -7.00 8.63 -5.66
N TRP A 289 -7.03 9.81 -6.28
CA TRP A 289 -8.12 10.77 -6.13
C TRP A 289 -9.51 10.22 -6.49
N PRO A 290 -9.70 9.40 -7.55
CA PRO A 290 -10.99 8.79 -7.82
C PRO A 290 -11.53 7.93 -6.66
N PHE A 291 -10.64 7.36 -5.84
CA PHE A 291 -11.01 6.61 -4.63
C PHE A 291 -11.20 7.53 -3.42
N VAL A 292 -10.23 8.42 -3.14
CA VAL A 292 -10.21 9.26 -1.92
C VAL A 292 -11.15 10.45 -2.02
N GLY A 293 -11.30 11.04 -3.19
CA GLY A 293 -12.06 12.28 -3.40
C GLY A 293 -13.50 12.23 -2.85
N PRO A 294 -14.25 11.13 -3.01
CA PRO A 294 -15.56 10.98 -2.40
C PRO A 294 -15.58 11.16 -0.89
N PHE A 295 -14.60 10.60 -0.16
CA PHE A 295 -14.52 10.73 1.32
C PHE A 295 -14.26 12.17 1.74
N MET A 296 -13.34 12.84 1.02
CA MET A 296 -13.03 14.23 1.30
C MET A 296 -14.23 15.14 1.03
N ARG A 297 -14.95 14.94 -0.09
CA ARG A 297 -16.17 15.68 -0.42
C ARG A 297 -17.33 15.41 0.55
N ALA A 298 -17.41 14.19 1.09
CA ALA A 298 -18.41 13.82 2.10
C ALA A 298 -18.11 14.42 3.49
N GLY A 299 -16.91 14.95 3.72
CA GLY A 299 -16.54 15.60 4.98
C GLY A 299 -15.75 14.72 5.95
N VAL A 300 -15.15 13.61 5.50
CA VAL A 300 -14.18 12.85 6.31
C VAL A 300 -12.90 13.67 6.44
N PRO A 301 -12.47 14.07 7.66
CA PRO A 301 -11.41 15.06 7.82
C PRO A 301 -10.00 14.58 7.46
N ALA A 302 -9.75 13.27 7.51
CA ALA A 302 -8.47 12.72 7.14
C ALA A 302 -8.63 11.34 6.49
N VAL A 303 -7.91 11.12 5.39
CA VAL A 303 -7.87 9.83 4.69
C VAL A 303 -6.41 9.47 4.42
N VAL A 304 -6.05 8.23 4.72
CA VAL A 304 -4.75 7.64 4.38
C VAL A 304 -5.00 6.47 3.43
N GLY A 305 -4.30 6.43 2.33
CA GLY A 305 -4.42 5.37 1.32
C GLY A 305 -3.08 5.03 0.68
N VAL A 306 -3.09 4.10 -0.25
CA VAL A 306 -1.89 3.57 -0.93
C VAL A 306 -1.94 3.89 -2.42
N GLN A 307 -0.88 4.45 -2.95
CA GLN A 307 -0.72 4.70 -4.38
C GLN A 307 -0.04 3.51 -5.08
N GLY A 308 -0.75 2.91 -6.04
CA GLY A 308 -0.25 1.73 -6.75
C GLY A 308 -0.22 0.48 -5.87
N LEU A 309 0.70 -0.41 -6.15
CA LEU A 309 0.90 -1.66 -5.43
C LEU A 309 1.90 -1.47 -4.29
N VAL A 310 1.64 -2.07 -3.14
CA VAL A 310 2.52 -2.09 -1.97
C VAL A 310 2.68 -3.54 -1.49
N SER A 311 3.85 -3.89 -0.96
CA SER A 311 4.03 -5.22 -0.37
C SER A 311 3.22 -5.38 0.91
N ASN A 312 2.73 -6.59 1.18
CA ASN A 312 1.98 -6.89 2.41
C ASN A 312 2.82 -6.60 3.66
N LEU A 313 4.13 -6.84 3.58
CA LEU A 313 5.05 -6.55 4.68
C LEU A 313 5.12 -5.05 4.98
N ALA A 314 5.26 -4.22 3.96
CA ALA A 314 5.26 -2.76 4.11
C ALA A 314 3.90 -2.25 4.60
N ALA A 315 2.82 -2.74 4.04
CA ALA A 315 1.46 -2.38 4.41
C ALA A 315 1.20 -2.63 5.91
N LEU A 316 1.58 -3.83 6.41
CA LEU A 316 1.46 -4.16 7.82
C LEU A 316 2.33 -3.28 8.71
N ASN A 317 3.63 -3.17 8.40
CA ASN A 317 4.56 -2.41 9.22
C ASN A 317 4.21 -0.92 9.26
N PHE A 318 3.72 -0.38 8.14
CA PHE A 318 3.20 0.98 8.07
C PHE A 318 1.99 1.16 9.00
N ALA A 319 0.98 0.30 8.87
CA ALA A 319 -0.24 0.37 9.67
C ALA A 319 0.08 0.20 11.16
N GLU A 320 0.86 -0.82 11.53
CA GLU A 320 1.25 -1.04 12.93
C GLU A 320 1.94 0.20 13.51
N LYS A 321 2.93 0.77 12.80
CA LYS A 321 3.66 1.95 13.29
C LYS A 321 2.81 3.20 13.33
N LEU A 322 1.93 3.39 12.36
CA LEU A 322 0.95 4.48 12.34
C LEU A 322 0.08 4.44 13.60
N TYR A 323 -0.52 3.29 13.90
CA TYR A 323 -1.40 3.13 15.05
C TYR A 323 -0.66 3.18 16.39
N GLN A 324 0.55 2.61 16.49
CA GLN A 324 1.40 2.78 17.68
C GLN A 324 1.67 4.26 17.97
N SER A 325 1.95 5.04 16.94
CA SER A 325 2.24 6.46 17.06
C SER A 325 1.00 7.26 17.47
N LEU A 326 -0.16 6.95 16.89
CA LEU A 326 -1.44 7.54 17.28
C LEU A 326 -1.81 7.18 18.72
N ALA A 327 -1.59 5.92 19.14
CA ALA A 327 -1.88 5.44 20.48
C ALA A 327 -1.07 6.14 21.59
N VAL A 328 0.11 6.66 21.28
CA VAL A 328 0.90 7.48 22.21
C VAL A 328 0.57 8.98 22.09
N GLY A 329 -0.46 9.35 21.34
CA GLY A 329 -0.99 10.71 21.23
C GLY A 329 -0.18 11.61 20.31
N LEU A 330 0.58 11.06 19.35
CA LEU A 330 1.21 11.85 18.29
C LEU A 330 0.14 12.36 17.31
N SER A 331 0.44 13.46 16.64
CA SER A 331 -0.41 13.96 15.54
C SER A 331 -0.36 12.98 14.36
N LEU A 332 -1.34 13.06 13.47
CA LEU A 332 -1.36 12.25 12.25
C LEU A 332 -0.10 12.50 11.40
N ASP A 333 0.37 13.74 11.32
CA ASP A 333 1.63 14.10 10.64
C ASP A 333 2.84 13.34 11.18
N GLU A 334 3.02 13.35 12.51
CA GLU A 334 4.11 12.62 13.16
C GLU A 334 3.97 11.11 12.95
N ALA A 335 2.75 10.59 13.10
CA ALA A 335 2.46 9.18 12.94
C ALA A 335 2.75 8.69 11.52
N LEU A 336 2.36 9.46 10.48
CA LEU A 336 2.67 9.18 9.08
C LEU A 336 4.17 9.21 8.80
N THR A 337 4.88 10.21 9.33
CA THR A 337 6.33 10.33 9.16
C THR A 337 7.04 9.12 9.76
N PHE A 338 6.68 8.71 10.98
CA PHE A 338 7.28 7.53 11.61
C PHE A 338 6.92 6.22 10.91
N ALA A 339 5.69 6.10 10.41
CA ALA A 339 5.28 4.92 9.67
C ALA A 339 6.06 4.77 8.35
N ARG A 340 6.27 5.86 7.61
CA ARG A 340 7.12 5.86 6.40
C ARG A 340 8.57 5.51 6.72
N LEU A 341 9.17 6.12 7.75
CA LEU A 341 10.53 5.82 8.17
C LEU A 341 10.70 4.36 8.62
N CYS A 342 9.69 3.77 9.25
CA CYS A 342 9.69 2.35 9.60
C CYS A 342 9.78 1.45 8.35
N VAL A 343 9.04 1.77 7.30
CA VAL A 343 8.98 0.96 6.06
C VAL A 343 10.26 1.10 5.20
N VAL A 344 11.06 2.14 5.42
CA VAL A 344 12.36 2.30 4.72
C VAL A 344 13.38 1.21 5.13
N GLU A 345 13.22 0.63 6.32
CA GLU A 345 14.13 -0.41 6.79
C GLU A 345 14.00 -1.69 5.95
N PRO A 346 15.12 -2.31 5.50
CA PRO A 346 15.08 -3.44 4.57
C PRO A 346 14.26 -4.64 5.06
N GLU A 347 14.21 -4.85 6.39
CA GLU A 347 13.48 -5.94 7.02
C GLU A 347 11.97 -5.65 7.13
N ARG A 348 11.55 -4.42 6.80
CA ARG A 348 10.17 -3.93 6.96
C ARG A 348 9.42 -3.78 5.65
N SER A 349 10.10 -4.00 4.53
CA SER A 349 9.51 -3.89 3.20
C SER A 349 10.20 -4.84 2.22
N ASN A 350 9.43 -5.33 1.25
CA ASN A 350 9.99 -6.14 0.16
C ASN A 350 10.60 -5.27 -0.95
N TYR A 351 10.23 -3.98 -1.02
CA TYR A 351 10.63 -3.09 -2.11
C TYR A 351 11.14 -1.75 -1.58
N ASP A 352 12.20 -1.25 -2.19
CA ASP A 352 12.90 -0.04 -1.81
C ASP A 352 12.02 1.23 -1.76
N CYS A 353 10.96 1.28 -2.58
CA CYS A 353 10.08 2.45 -2.74
C CYS A 353 8.72 2.31 -2.05
N ASP A 354 8.47 1.24 -1.28
CA ASP A 354 7.18 1.06 -0.61
C ASP A 354 6.83 2.21 0.36
N TRP A 355 7.83 2.78 1.03
CA TRP A 355 7.65 3.86 1.99
C TRP A 355 6.95 5.10 1.43
N GLY A 356 7.18 5.41 0.16
CA GLY A 356 6.63 6.58 -0.52
C GLY A 356 5.25 6.34 -1.15
N ARG A 357 4.67 5.15 -1.00
CA ARG A 357 3.36 4.82 -1.56
C ARG A 357 2.18 5.20 -0.68
N PHE A 358 2.43 5.54 0.58
CA PHE A 358 1.37 5.91 1.53
C PHE A 358 1.06 7.39 1.44
N MET A 359 -0.13 7.71 0.98
CA MET A 359 -0.62 9.07 0.75
C MET A 359 -1.55 9.51 1.87
N ALA A 360 -1.52 10.80 2.20
CA ALA A 360 -2.42 11.38 3.18
C ALA A 360 -3.14 12.61 2.62
N TYR A 361 -4.44 12.66 2.83
CA TYR A 361 -5.31 13.77 2.49
C TYR A 361 -5.86 14.36 3.79
N MET A 362 -5.59 15.64 4.04
CA MET A 362 -5.99 16.30 5.27
C MET A 362 -6.10 17.83 5.06
N PRO A 363 -7.31 18.39 4.99
CA PRO A 363 -7.53 19.83 4.80
C PRO A 363 -7.30 20.65 6.06
N THR A 364 -7.24 20.01 7.24
CA THR A 364 -7.16 20.69 8.54
C THR A 364 -5.73 20.86 9.04
N GLU A 365 -5.50 21.89 9.87
CA GLU A 365 -4.16 22.22 10.38
C GLU A 365 -3.55 21.17 11.30
N SER A 366 -4.36 20.36 11.97
CA SER A 366 -3.86 19.28 12.83
C SER A 366 -4.96 18.26 13.15
N ALA A 367 -4.68 16.98 12.92
CA ALA A 367 -5.54 15.89 13.36
C ALA A 367 -4.95 15.26 14.62
N VAL A 368 -5.27 15.82 15.78
CA VAL A 368 -5.10 15.14 17.06
C VAL A 368 -6.34 14.29 17.32
N LEU A 369 -6.23 12.98 17.07
CA LEU A 369 -7.37 12.07 17.09
C LEU A 369 -7.85 11.73 18.50
N PHE A 370 -7.00 11.87 19.53
CA PHE A 370 -7.31 11.47 20.89
C PHE A 370 -7.42 12.67 21.82
N PRO A 371 -8.46 12.69 22.71
CA PRO A 371 -8.69 13.83 23.59
C PRO A 371 -7.55 14.06 24.59
N ARG A 372 -7.41 15.31 24.99
CA ARG A 372 -6.31 15.81 25.81
C ARG A 372 -6.39 15.44 27.30
N SER A 373 -7.52 14.92 27.80
CA SER A 373 -7.82 14.78 29.23
C SER A 373 -7.00 13.71 29.99
N GLU A 374 -6.48 12.68 29.30
CA GLU A 374 -5.67 11.61 29.94
C GLU A 374 -4.15 11.72 29.69
N ARG A 375 -3.66 12.92 29.54
CA ARG A 375 -2.27 13.24 29.17
C ARG A 375 -1.19 12.67 30.10
N SER A 376 -1.47 12.33 31.33
CA SER A 376 -0.44 11.87 32.27
C SER A 376 0.07 10.46 31.99
N ALA A 377 -0.78 9.53 31.60
CA ALA A 377 -0.37 8.17 31.20
C ALA A 377 0.26 8.16 29.80
N ILE A 378 -0.33 8.92 28.88
CA ILE A 378 0.18 9.15 27.52
C ILE A 378 1.54 9.88 27.57
N ARG A 379 1.69 10.88 28.46
CA ARG A 379 2.93 11.63 28.65
C ARG A 379 4.12 10.76 29.07
N ARG A 380 3.95 9.79 29.98
CA ARG A 380 5.01 8.85 30.37
C ARG A 380 5.45 7.97 29.20
N ARG A 381 4.52 7.51 28.35
CA ARG A 381 4.83 6.72 27.16
C ARG A 381 5.39 7.55 26.02
N GLN A 382 4.93 8.79 25.82
CA GLN A 382 5.57 9.74 24.91
C GLN A 382 7.02 9.99 25.29
N GLN A 383 7.34 10.04 26.57
CA GLN A 383 8.72 10.16 27.07
C GLN A 383 9.55 8.91 26.74
N THR A 384 8.97 7.71 26.81
CA THR A 384 9.66 6.47 26.47
C THR A 384 9.93 6.41 24.95
N VAL A 385 8.93 6.67 24.11
CA VAL A 385 9.07 6.69 22.65
C VAL A 385 10.05 7.78 22.17
N ARG A 386 10.15 8.90 22.89
CA ARG A 386 11.05 10.01 22.56
C ARG A 386 12.46 9.83 23.12
N ALA A 387 12.62 9.20 24.28
CA ALA A 387 13.91 8.78 24.79
C ALA A 387 14.55 7.72 23.86
N GLU A 388 13.73 6.83 23.31
CA GLU A 388 14.11 5.90 22.26
C GLU A 388 14.51 6.62 20.96
N ARG A 389 13.84 7.75 20.62
CA ARG A 389 14.20 8.62 19.48
C ARG A 389 15.52 9.36 19.68
N ALA A 390 15.85 9.79 20.90
CA ALA A 390 17.10 10.51 21.19
C ALA A 390 18.33 9.59 21.11
N GLN A 391 18.13 8.28 21.21
CA GLN A 391 19.22 7.31 21.19
C GLN A 391 19.53 6.74 19.82
N THR A 392 18.68 6.87 18.81
CA THR A 392 19.06 6.49 17.43
C THR A 392 17.91 6.55 16.46
N ILE A 393 18.07 7.25 15.39
CA ILE A 393 17.57 6.81 14.07
C ILE A 393 18.15 5.41 13.73
N GLU A 394 19.26 5.03 14.32
CA GLU A 394 19.94 3.73 14.14
C GLU A 394 19.53 2.64 15.14
N GLY A 395 19.01 2.96 16.31
CA GLY A 395 18.64 1.98 17.35
C GLY A 395 17.14 1.74 17.54
N LEU A 396 16.26 2.39 16.75
CA LEU A 396 14.80 2.19 16.81
C LEU A 396 14.36 0.81 16.27
N ALA A 397 15.18 0.21 15.42
CA ALA A 397 14.92 -1.11 14.86
C ALA A 397 15.00 -2.25 15.88
N GLU A 398 15.80 -2.10 16.93
CA GLU A 398 16.13 -3.21 17.86
C GLU A 398 15.17 -3.39 19.05
N ARG A 399 14.29 -2.44 19.36
CA ARG A 399 13.56 -2.45 20.65
C ARG A 399 12.03 -2.53 20.61
N LEU A 400 11.40 -2.57 19.46
CA LEU A 400 9.97 -2.83 19.37
C LEU A 400 9.78 -4.31 19.02
N ASP A 401 9.11 -5.02 19.89
CA ASP A 401 8.71 -6.45 19.81
C ASP A 401 7.80 -6.77 18.58
N GLY A 402 8.02 -5.99 17.49
CA GLY A 402 7.49 -6.24 16.15
C GLY A 402 8.23 -7.36 15.40
N GLU A 403 9.35 -7.84 15.93
CA GLU A 403 10.14 -8.92 15.34
C GLU A 403 9.30 -10.20 15.07
N GLY A 404 8.39 -10.55 15.97
CA GLY A 404 7.55 -11.75 15.80
C GLY A 404 6.61 -11.65 14.61
N VAL A 405 5.96 -10.51 14.40
CA VAL A 405 4.98 -10.30 13.32
C VAL A 405 5.69 -10.05 12.00
N SER A 406 6.76 -9.26 12.00
CA SER A 406 7.57 -9.01 10.80
C SER A 406 8.24 -10.31 10.32
N ARG A 407 8.80 -11.12 11.23
CA ARG A 407 9.33 -12.46 10.90
C ARG A 407 8.25 -13.38 10.36
N MET A 408 7.07 -13.39 10.97
CA MET A 408 5.95 -14.26 10.57
C MET A 408 5.41 -13.89 9.18
N LEU A 409 5.38 -12.60 8.81
CA LEU A 409 5.00 -12.18 7.45
C LEU A 409 6.12 -12.39 6.44
N SER A 410 7.37 -12.14 6.83
CA SER A 410 8.53 -12.53 6.03
C SER A 410 8.55 -14.05 5.81
N ASP A 411 8.19 -14.84 6.82
CA ASP A 411 8.07 -16.29 6.72
C ASP A 411 6.95 -16.72 5.78
N ILE A 412 5.84 -15.95 5.71
CA ILE A 412 4.73 -16.26 4.79
C ILE A 412 5.06 -15.83 3.37
N ALA A 413 5.53 -14.60 3.16
CA ALA A 413 5.99 -14.15 1.85
C ALA A 413 7.15 -15.03 1.35
N ALA A 414 8.06 -15.41 2.26
CA ALA A 414 9.13 -16.36 1.99
C ALA A 414 8.64 -17.78 1.63
N ARG A 415 7.38 -18.09 1.84
CA ARG A 415 6.78 -19.42 1.62
C ARG A 415 5.60 -19.42 0.66
N SER A 416 5.14 -18.26 0.20
CA SER A 416 4.01 -18.17 -0.74
C SER A 416 4.42 -18.59 -2.15
N VAL A 417 3.61 -19.43 -2.80
CA VAL A 417 3.83 -19.92 -4.16
C VAL A 417 2.58 -19.68 -4.99
N LEU A 418 2.71 -18.87 -6.03
CA LEU A 418 1.62 -18.61 -6.97
C LEU A 418 1.54 -19.76 -7.99
N ILE A 419 0.38 -20.36 -8.15
CA ILE A 419 0.11 -21.41 -9.12
C ILE A 419 -0.84 -20.86 -10.17
N LEU A 420 -0.37 -20.76 -11.40
CA LEU A 420 -1.12 -20.35 -12.57
C LEU A 420 -1.50 -21.56 -13.40
N GLY A 421 -2.72 -21.64 -13.83
CA GLY A 421 -3.21 -22.72 -14.66
C GLY A 421 -4.68 -22.57 -14.98
N ARG A 422 -5.19 -23.36 -15.90
CA ARG A 422 -6.57 -23.34 -16.29
C ARG A 422 -7.43 -24.24 -15.41
N PHE A 423 -8.60 -23.77 -15.01
CA PHE A 423 -9.53 -24.50 -14.13
C PHE A 423 -10.58 -25.32 -14.90
N THR A 424 -10.17 -26.07 -15.93
CA THR A 424 -11.02 -27.14 -16.44
C THR A 424 -11.07 -28.29 -15.43
N ALA A 425 -12.12 -29.12 -15.47
CA ALA A 425 -12.25 -30.25 -14.55
C ALA A 425 -11.00 -31.14 -14.52
N GLU A 426 -10.36 -31.32 -15.67
CA GLU A 426 -9.14 -32.12 -15.83
C GLU A 426 -7.90 -31.44 -15.22
N ARG A 427 -7.72 -30.13 -15.50
CA ARG A 427 -6.57 -29.36 -15.00
C ARG A 427 -6.66 -29.06 -13.52
N LYS A 428 -7.86 -28.87 -13.00
CA LYS A 428 -8.09 -28.63 -11.58
C LYS A 428 -7.54 -29.76 -10.70
N VAL A 429 -7.61 -30.99 -11.15
CA VAL A 429 -7.01 -32.14 -10.42
C VAL A 429 -5.51 -31.96 -10.25
N ILE A 430 -4.80 -31.53 -11.29
CA ILE A 430 -3.35 -31.28 -11.27
C ILE A 430 -3.02 -30.10 -10.36
N LEU A 431 -3.74 -28.98 -10.50
CA LEU A 431 -3.51 -27.79 -9.68
C LEU A 431 -3.79 -28.04 -8.19
N ASP A 432 -4.84 -28.80 -7.87
CA ASP A 432 -5.16 -29.22 -6.51
C ASP A 432 -4.14 -30.20 -5.93
N ALA A 433 -3.56 -31.07 -6.75
CA ALA A 433 -2.49 -31.98 -6.34
C ALA A 433 -1.21 -31.19 -6.00
N ILE A 434 -0.82 -30.22 -6.85
CA ILE A 434 0.31 -29.31 -6.57
C ILE A 434 0.05 -28.54 -5.28
N ARG A 435 -1.13 -27.94 -5.12
CA ARG A 435 -1.52 -27.18 -3.94
C ARG A 435 -1.39 -28.00 -2.66
N LYS A 436 -1.94 -29.22 -2.65
CA LYS A 436 -1.85 -30.14 -1.50
C LYS A 436 -0.42 -30.53 -1.19
N ALA A 437 0.36 -30.85 -2.22
CA ALA A 437 1.75 -31.25 -2.05
C ALA A 437 2.64 -30.12 -1.51
N LEU A 438 2.42 -28.88 -1.94
CA LEU A 438 3.13 -27.70 -1.43
C LEU A 438 2.81 -27.41 0.03
N ALA A 439 1.55 -27.54 0.43
CA ALA A 439 1.11 -27.26 1.80
C ALA A 439 1.52 -28.36 2.79
N ALA A 440 1.77 -29.58 2.32
CA ALA A 440 2.08 -30.72 3.19
C ALA A 440 3.51 -30.67 3.75
N PRO A 441 3.73 -31.18 5.00
CA PRO A 441 5.09 -31.38 5.51
C PRO A 441 5.92 -32.30 4.60
N PRO A 442 7.24 -32.09 4.46
CA PRO A 442 8.06 -31.07 5.13
C PRO A 442 8.08 -29.71 4.45
N ARG A 443 7.43 -29.53 3.29
CA ARG A 443 7.53 -28.34 2.44
C ARG A 443 6.90 -27.10 3.09
N GLN A 444 5.64 -27.22 3.53
CA GLN A 444 4.90 -26.17 4.23
C GLN A 444 4.86 -24.82 3.50
N TYR A 445 4.81 -24.80 2.17
CA TYR A 445 4.56 -23.59 1.40
C TYR A 445 3.10 -23.12 1.59
N VAL A 446 2.86 -21.86 1.27
CA VAL A 446 1.52 -21.25 1.22
C VAL A 446 1.11 -21.15 -0.25
N PRO A 447 0.42 -22.16 -0.82
CA PRO A 447 0.06 -22.16 -2.23
C PRO A 447 -1.11 -21.21 -2.49
N ILE A 448 -0.94 -20.31 -3.46
CA ILE A 448 -1.95 -19.40 -3.98
C ILE A 448 -2.34 -19.91 -5.36
N VAL A 449 -3.56 -20.42 -5.50
CA VAL A 449 -4.08 -20.95 -6.78
C VAL A 449 -5.03 -19.92 -7.36
N PHE A 450 -4.77 -19.48 -8.58
CA PHE A 450 -5.58 -18.47 -9.25
C PHE A 450 -6.30 -19.05 -10.47
N ASP A 451 -7.64 -18.90 -10.51
CA ASP A 451 -8.54 -19.46 -11.52
C ASP A 451 -8.91 -18.45 -12.61
N PHE A 452 -8.72 -18.81 -13.89
CA PHE A 452 -8.97 -17.96 -15.05
C PHE A 452 -9.88 -18.66 -16.06
N GLU A 453 -11.11 -18.20 -16.18
CA GLU A 453 -11.99 -18.69 -17.24
C GLU A 453 -12.11 -17.79 -18.48
N LYS A 454 -11.70 -16.50 -18.44
CA LYS A 454 -11.79 -15.59 -19.62
C LYS A 454 -10.50 -14.79 -19.83
N PRO A 455 -9.86 -14.86 -21.01
CA PRO A 455 -8.74 -14.00 -21.39
C PRO A 455 -9.25 -12.59 -21.76
N GLY A 456 -8.58 -11.55 -21.29
CA GLY A 456 -8.75 -10.19 -21.79
C GLY A 456 -9.20 -9.11 -20.82
N ASP A 457 -9.37 -9.42 -19.53
CA ASP A 457 -9.80 -8.43 -18.56
C ASP A 457 -8.61 -7.77 -17.83
N ARG A 458 -8.49 -6.44 -17.94
CA ARG A 458 -7.43 -5.66 -17.30
C ARG A 458 -7.46 -5.73 -15.77
N THR A 459 -8.63 -5.94 -15.17
CA THR A 459 -8.80 -6.10 -13.71
C THR A 459 -8.23 -7.42 -13.21
N LEU A 460 -8.32 -8.46 -14.02
CA LEU A 460 -7.78 -9.78 -13.75
C LEU A 460 -6.26 -9.75 -13.65
N ILE A 461 -5.59 -9.09 -14.60
CA ILE A 461 -4.15 -8.89 -14.61
C ILE A 461 -3.67 -8.17 -13.35
N GLY A 462 -4.40 -7.14 -12.89
CA GLY A 462 -4.08 -6.44 -11.64
C GLY A 462 -4.08 -7.35 -10.41
N SER A 463 -4.99 -8.32 -10.33
CA SER A 463 -5.03 -9.29 -9.23
C SER A 463 -3.87 -10.28 -9.28
N ILE A 464 -3.51 -10.76 -10.47
CA ILE A 464 -2.35 -11.64 -10.65
C ILE A 464 -1.05 -10.96 -10.23
N LEU A 465 -0.86 -9.71 -10.64
CA LEU A 465 0.32 -8.92 -10.29
C LEU A 465 0.46 -8.75 -8.77
N ARG A 466 -0.68 -8.61 -8.06
CA ARG A 466 -0.69 -8.53 -6.59
C ARG A 466 -0.24 -9.85 -5.95
N PHE A 467 -0.74 -10.99 -6.44
CA PHE A 467 -0.29 -12.29 -5.92
C PHE A 467 1.17 -12.59 -6.29
N ALA A 468 1.59 -12.23 -7.49
CA ALA A 468 2.97 -12.36 -7.89
C ALA A 468 3.92 -11.55 -6.98
N SER A 469 3.51 -10.33 -6.58
CA SER A 469 4.32 -9.45 -5.72
C SER A 469 4.60 -10.00 -4.32
N VAL A 470 3.77 -10.92 -3.82
CA VAL A 470 3.93 -11.54 -2.50
C VAL A 470 4.37 -13.00 -2.58
N SER A 471 4.66 -13.49 -3.78
CA SER A 471 5.04 -14.88 -3.99
C SER A 471 6.55 -15.04 -4.03
N ARG A 472 7.03 -16.12 -3.46
CA ARG A 472 8.43 -16.54 -3.50
C ARG A 472 8.84 -17.00 -4.90
N PHE A 473 7.95 -17.73 -5.57
CA PHE A 473 8.07 -18.12 -6.97
C PHE A 473 6.70 -18.47 -7.56
N VAL A 474 6.66 -18.65 -8.87
CA VAL A 474 5.46 -19.00 -9.63
C VAL A 474 5.64 -20.36 -10.27
N ILE A 475 4.61 -21.22 -10.18
CA ILE A 475 4.47 -22.43 -10.99
C ILE A 475 3.39 -22.16 -12.02
N ALA A 476 3.69 -22.30 -13.32
CA ALA A 476 2.75 -21.99 -14.40
C ALA A 476 2.48 -23.23 -15.27
N ASP A 477 1.25 -23.77 -15.21
CA ASP A 477 0.85 -24.90 -16.06
C ASP A 477 0.46 -24.42 -17.46
N LEU A 478 1.30 -24.72 -18.44
CA LEU A 478 1.14 -24.39 -19.85
C LEU A 478 0.36 -25.44 -20.65
N SER A 479 -0.18 -26.47 -20.02
CA SER A 479 -0.81 -27.60 -20.71
C SER A 479 -2.13 -27.23 -21.42
N ASP A 480 -2.80 -26.16 -21.03
CA ASP A 480 -3.96 -25.58 -21.74
C ASP A 480 -3.80 -24.05 -21.75
N PRO A 481 -3.03 -23.52 -22.72
CA PRO A 481 -2.39 -22.21 -22.59
C PRO A 481 -3.27 -20.99 -22.87
N LYS A 482 -4.62 -21.07 -22.84
CA LYS A 482 -5.46 -19.95 -23.30
C LYS A 482 -5.21 -18.62 -22.59
N SER A 483 -4.98 -18.60 -21.28
CA SER A 483 -4.78 -17.37 -20.50
C SER A 483 -3.37 -17.25 -19.91
N VAL A 484 -2.76 -18.35 -19.51
CA VAL A 484 -1.46 -18.39 -18.81
C VAL A 484 -0.33 -17.64 -19.53
N PRO A 485 -0.20 -17.67 -20.88
CA PRO A 485 0.80 -16.85 -21.57
C PRO A 485 0.61 -15.35 -21.39
N ALA A 486 -0.64 -14.85 -21.39
CA ALA A 486 -0.92 -13.43 -21.17
C ALA A 486 -0.61 -13.00 -19.73
N GLU A 487 -0.82 -13.91 -18.79
CA GLU A 487 -0.49 -13.72 -17.38
C GLU A 487 1.02 -13.65 -17.17
N LEU A 488 1.77 -14.57 -17.76
CA LEU A 488 3.21 -14.54 -17.73
C LEU A 488 3.78 -13.29 -18.43
N GLN A 489 3.13 -12.80 -19.52
CA GLN A 489 3.49 -11.54 -20.15
C GLN A 489 3.29 -10.33 -19.22
N ALA A 490 2.34 -10.40 -18.31
CA ALA A 490 2.15 -9.36 -17.31
C ALA A 490 3.12 -9.48 -16.12
N ILE A 491 3.41 -10.70 -15.66
CA ILE A 491 4.25 -10.96 -14.49
C ILE A 491 5.74 -10.79 -14.79
N VAL A 492 6.24 -11.51 -15.81
CA VAL A 492 7.69 -11.68 -16.01
C VAL A 492 8.42 -10.36 -16.26
N PRO A 493 7.90 -9.40 -17.05
CA PRO A 493 8.57 -8.12 -17.24
C PRO A 493 8.50 -7.20 -16.00
N GLN A 494 7.52 -7.40 -15.12
CA GLN A 494 7.31 -6.55 -13.95
C GLN A 494 8.05 -7.06 -12.70
N PHE A 495 8.30 -8.37 -12.59
CA PHE A 495 8.93 -9.00 -11.44
C PHE A 495 10.21 -9.74 -11.85
N LEU A 496 11.26 -9.00 -12.15
CA LEU A 496 12.53 -9.55 -12.65
C LEU A 496 13.24 -10.46 -11.63
N SER A 497 12.93 -10.31 -10.35
CA SER A 497 13.48 -11.12 -9.25
C SER A 497 12.57 -12.26 -8.80
N LEU A 498 11.41 -12.47 -9.44
CA LEU A 498 10.47 -13.53 -9.14
C LEU A 498 10.71 -14.73 -10.05
N PRO A 499 11.17 -15.88 -9.51
CA PRO A 499 11.34 -17.09 -10.30
C PRO A 499 10.02 -17.61 -10.85
N VAL A 500 10.01 -18.02 -12.10
CA VAL A 500 8.89 -18.70 -12.75
C VAL A 500 9.33 -20.08 -13.23
N VAL A 501 8.60 -21.11 -12.86
CA VAL A 501 8.82 -22.48 -13.31
C VAL A 501 7.62 -22.91 -14.15
N PRO A 502 7.71 -22.88 -15.48
CA PRO A 502 6.67 -23.40 -16.35
C PRO A 502 6.66 -24.94 -16.32
N ILE A 503 5.48 -25.51 -16.28
CA ILE A 503 5.26 -26.96 -16.41
C ILE A 503 4.33 -27.23 -17.59
N ILE A 504 4.46 -28.41 -18.23
CA ILE A 504 3.61 -28.81 -19.36
C ILE A 504 3.37 -30.32 -19.36
N GLU A 505 2.16 -30.73 -19.68
CA GLU A 505 1.88 -32.15 -19.91
C GLU A 505 2.56 -32.62 -21.22
N ALA A 506 3.31 -33.72 -21.17
CA ALA A 506 4.16 -34.21 -22.24
C ALA A 506 3.43 -34.49 -23.57
N THR A 507 2.11 -34.63 -23.54
CA THR A 507 1.25 -34.79 -24.72
C THR A 507 0.94 -33.48 -25.42
N GLN A 508 1.22 -32.33 -24.78
CA GLN A 508 0.92 -30.98 -25.28
C GLN A 508 2.18 -30.37 -25.93
N ARG A 509 1.97 -29.43 -26.86
CA ARG A 509 3.06 -28.68 -27.49
C ARG A 509 3.20 -27.30 -26.85
N GLU A 510 4.44 -26.83 -26.72
CA GLU A 510 4.73 -25.46 -26.31
C GLU A 510 4.08 -24.44 -27.27
N TYR A 511 3.58 -23.36 -26.72
CA TYR A 511 2.89 -22.31 -27.49
C TYR A 511 3.91 -21.26 -27.99
N PRO A 512 3.97 -20.94 -29.31
CA PRO A 512 5.01 -20.08 -29.89
C PRO A 512 5.14 -18.68 -29.30
N VAL A 513 4.08 -18.13 -28.70
CA VAL A 513 4.09 -16.78 -28.08
C VAL A 513 4.88 -16.74 -26.77
N ALA A 514 5.24 -17.89 -26.21
CA ALA A 514 5.97 -17.98 -24.95
C ALA A 514 7.50 -17.83 -25.09
N ASP A 515 8.07 -17.91 -26.30
CA ASP A 515 9.52 -17.94 -26.51
C ASP A 515 10.26 -16.72 -25.95
N ASP A 516 9.71 -15.51 -26.11
CA ASP A 516 10.31 -14.28 -25.58
C ASP A 516 10.28 -14.23 -24.04
N ILE A 517 9.25 -14.81 -23.42
CA ILE A 517 9.09 -14.88 -21.96
C ILE A 517 9.97 -15.99 -21.40
N LEU A 518 9.97 -17.15 -22.05
CA LEU A 518 10.74 -18.32 -21.61
C LEU A 518 12.25 -18.09 -21.68
N SER A 519 12.70 -17.12 -22.49
CA SER A 519 14.11 -16.72 -22.59
C SER A 519 14.60 -15.81 -21.46
N ARG A 520 13.70 -15.30 -20.60
CA ARG A 520 14.04 -14.37 -19.52
C ARG A 520 14.81 -15.06 -18.38
N GLN A 521 15.74 -14.32 -17.77
CA GLN A 521 16.60 -14.83 -16.70
C GLN A 521 15.82 -15.34 -15.47
N SER A 522 14.65 -14.76 -15.17
CA SER A 522 13.78 -15.16 -14.06
C SER A 522 12.93 -16.40 -14.38
N VAL A 523 12.95 -16.92 -15.61
CA VAL A 523 12.14 -18.06 -16.05
C VAL A 523 13.02 -19.30 -16.22
N ARG A 524 12.60 -20.41 -15.60
CA ARG A 524 13.26 -21.71 -15.75
C ARG A 524 12.82 -22.40 -17.05
N PRO A 525 13.61 -23.33 -17.57
CA PRO A 525 13.18 -24.20 -18.66
C PRO A 525 11.86 -24.92 -18.33
N VAL A 526 11.01 -25.11 -19.34
CA VAL A 526 9.73 -25.80 -19.19
C VAL A 526 9.96 -27.23 -18.72
N VAL A 527 9.24 -27.64 -17.66
CA VAL A 527 9.34 -28.99 -17.08
C VAL A 527 8.19 -29.86 -17.58
N PRO A 528 8.45 -30.89 -18.43
CA PRO A 528 7.42 -31.77 -18.93
C PRO A 528 7.03 -32.82 -17.86
N TYR A 529 5.72 -33.09 -17.73
CA TYR A 529 5.21 -34.17 -16.91
C TYR A 529 4.21 -35.06 -17.67
N ARG A 530 4.05 -36.32 -17.29
CA ARG A 530 3.18 -37.30 -17.98
C ARG A 530 1.78 -37.34 -17.40
N ASP A 531 1.68 -37.36 -16.07
CA ASP A 531 0.47 -37.48 -15.27
C ASP A 531 0.71 -36.92 -13.88
N GLU A 532 -0.31 -36.91 -13.03
CA GLU A 532 -0.24 -36.41 -11.65
C GLU A 532 0.84 -37.14 -10.85
N ALA A 533 0.92 -38.46 -10.94
CA ALA A 533 1.89 -39.26 -10.17
C ALA A 533 3.33 -38.94 -10.56
N HIS A 534 3.59 -38.78 -11.87
CA HIS A 534 4.89 -38.35 -12.36
C HIS A 534 5.22 -36.93 -11.92
N LEU A 535 4.26 -35.99 -12.00
CA LEU A 535 4.45 -34.63 -11.55
C LEU A 535 4.82 -34.57 -10.06
N MET A 536 4.13 -35.35 -9.22
CA MET A 536 4.44 -35.42 -7.79
C MET A 536 5.82 -36.02 -7.52
N ALA A 537 6.24 -36.99 -8.31
CA ALA A 537 7.57 -37.59 -8.18
C ALA A 537 8.72 -36.65 -8.55
N ILE A 538 8.52 -35.73 -9.49
CA ILE A 538 9.54 -34.76 -9.93
C ILE A 538 9.44 -33.41 -9.23
N LEU A 539 8.40 -33.15 -8.45
CA LEU A 539 8.06 -31.83 -7.87
C LEU A 539 9.26 -31.22 -7.12
N ASP A 540 9.88 -31.96 -6.23
CA ASP A 540 10.99 -31.44 -5.43
C ASP A 540 12.24 -31.19 -6.26
N ALA A 541 12.63 -32.17 -7.07
CA ALA A 541 13.93 -32.15 -7.77
C ALA A 541 13.94 -31.23 -9.00
N GLN A 542 12.82 -31.17 -9.75
CA GLN A 542 12.79 -30.46 -11.03
C GLN A 542 12.02 -29.13 -10.98
N ILE A 543 11.21 -28.90 -9.96
CA ILE A 543 10.40 -27.69 -9.83
C ILE A 543 10.83 -26.85 -8.61
N LEU A 544 10.73 -27.39 -7.40
CA LEU A 544 10.98 -26.63 -6.19
C LEU A 544 12.46 -26.28 -5.99
N ALA A 545 13.36 -27.23 -6.07
CA ALA A 545 14.79 -26.98 -5.88
C ALA A 545 15.38 -26.00 -6.92
N PRO A 546 15.03 -26.09 -8.23
CA PRO A 546 15.43 -25.08 -9.20
C PRO A 546 14.80 -23.70 -8.97
N ALA A 547 13.56 -23.63 -8.51
CA ALA A 547 12.89 -22.37 -8.16
C ALA A 547 13.59 -21.69 -6.97
N GLU A 548 13.87 -22.44 -5.90
CA GLU A 548 14.57 -21.96 -4.72
C GLU A 548 15.99 -21.47 -5.02
N LYS A 549 16.72 -22.25 -5.84
CA LYS A 549 18.04 -21.84 -6.28
C LYS A 549 18.02 -20.52 -7.06
N LEU A 550 17.09 -20.38 -8.00
CA LEU A 550 16.94 -19.14 -8.76
C LEU A 550 16.46 -17.99 -7.88
N TYR A 551 15.59 -18.25 -6.90
CA TYR A 551 15.19 -17.23 -5.94
C TYR A 551 16.38 -16.70 -5.16
N ALA A 552 17.25 -17.55 -4.66
CA ALA A 552 18.47 -17.15 -3.96
C ALA A 552 19.44 -16.34 -4.85
N GLU A 553 19.56 -16.73 -6.13
CA GLU A 553 20.39 -16.01 -7.11
C GLU A 553 19.84 -14.60 -7.42
N LEU A 554 18.53 -14.47 -7.58
CA LEU A 554 17.86 -13.20 -7.92
C LEU A 554 17.66 -12.29 -6.71
N ASN A 555 17.62 -12.85 -5.49
CA ASN A 555 17.36 -12.14 -4.24
C ASN A 555 18.49 -12.36 -3.20
N PRO A 556 19.73 -11.95 -3.48
CA PRO A 556 20.88 -12.26 -2.61
C PRO A 556 20.75 -11.64 -1.20
N ARG A 557 19.91 -10.63 -1.01
CA ARG A 557 19.65 -9.99 0.28
C ARG A 557 18.57 -10.68 1.13
N ALA A 558 17.80 -11.59 0.54
CA ALA A 558 16.73 -12.31 1.25
C ALA A 558 17.21 -13.64 1.85
N VAL A 559 18.44 -14.06 1.58
CA VAL A 559 19.02 -15.37 1.95
C VAL A 559 20.19 -15.22 2.94
N GLY A 560 20.61 -14.00 3.25
CA GLY A 560 21.62 -13.65 4.28
C GLY A 560 20.92 -13.09 5.52
#